data_259be114b7e6cdaf8a61ac64828d4b84
#
_entry.id   259be114b7e6cdaf8a61ac64828d4b84
#
_cell.length_a   1.000
_cell.length_b   1.000
_cell.length_c   1.000
_cell.angle_alpha   90.00
_cell.angle_beta   90.00
_cell.angle_gamma   90.00
#
_symmetry.space_group_name_H-M   'P 1'
#
loop_
_entity.id
_entity.type
_entity.pdbx_description
1 polymer ?
#
loop_
_entity_poly.entity_id
_entity_poly.type
_entity_poly.pdbx_seq_one_letter_code
_entity_poly.pdbx_strand_id
1 'polypeptide(L)' 'MAKPGVESPSKNTLYCVKLQLWSNGLLKKTVSKEFFKTLREAELVYNGHDEEGMKVQLSVYKDGNERALREKNN' A
#
# COMPACT_ATOMS: atom_id res chain seq x y z
N MET A 1 23.16 -8.60 18.61
CA MET A 1 22.88 -8.54 18.12
C MET A 1 22.71 -8.68 17.33
N ALA A 2 22.68 -8.57 17.04
CA ALA A 2 22.43 -8.52 16.32
C ALA A 2 22.50 -8.71 15.48
N LYS A 3 22.45 -8.90 15.22
CA LYS A 3 22.38 -9.00 14.39
C LYS A 3 22.07 -8.68 13.65
N PRO A 4 22.28 -8.66 13.72
CA PRO A 4 21.93 -8.12 12.97
C PRO A 4 21.31 -8.09 12.03
N GLY A 5 21.35 -7.95 12.11
CA GLY A 5 20.75 -7.66 11.28
C GLY A 5 20.57 -7.97 10.19
N VAL A 6 20.88 -8.42 10.10
CA VAL A 6 20.42 -8.61 9.15
C VAL A 6 19.10 -8.82 9.12
N GLU A 7 18.72 -8.58 9.78
CA GLU A 7 17.55 -8.75 9.75
C GLU A 7 16.83 -8.68 8.66
N SER A 8 15.96 -9.41 8.43
CA SER A 8 15.17 -9.27 7.27
C SER A 8 14.46 -7.93 7.26
N PRO A 9 14.63 -7.18 6.19
CA PRO A 9 13.94 -5.90 6.11
C PRO A 9 12.43 -6.03 6.22
N SER A 10 11.89 -7.16 5.80
CA SER A 10 10.45 -7.36 5.83
C SER A 10 9.90 -7.56 7.22
N LYS A 11 10.76 -7.69 8.20
CA LYS A 11 10.31 -7.92 9.56
C LYS A 11 9.46 -6.77 10.09
N ASN A 12 9.86 -5.55 9.79
CA ASN A 12 9.13 -4.36 10.23
C ASN A 12 8.55 -3.58 9.06
N THR A 13 8.48 -4.24 7.90
CA THR A 13 8.04 -3.58 6.69
C THR A 13 6.82 -4.30 6.15
N LEU A 14 5.77 -3.54 5.89
CA LEU A 14 4.57 -4.05 5.23
C LEU A 14 4.21 -3.13 4.09
N TYR A 15 3.64 -3.72 3.07
CA TYR A 15 3.15 -2.95 1.92
C TYR A 15 1.64 -2.97 1.95
N CYS A 16 1.04 -1.85 1.61
CA CYS A 16 -0.39 -1.70 1.72
C CYS A 16 -0.98 -1.23 0.40
N VAL A 17 -2.06 -1.87 -0.02
CA VAL A 17 -2.83 -1.43 -1.18
C VAL A 17 -4.18 -0.96 -0.67
N LYS A 18 -4.50 0.31 -0.93
CA LYS A 18 -5.76 0.91 -0.52
C LYS A 18 -6.60 1.21 -1.75
N LEU A 19 -7.87 0.89 -1.66
CA LEU A 19 -8.85 1.27 -2.67
C LEU A 19 -9.71 2.35 -2.05
N GLN A 20 -9.72 3.54 -2.66
CA GLN A 20 -10.37 4.70 -2.08
C GLN A 20 -11.37 5.33 -3.02
N LEU A 21 -12.46 5.80 -2.44
CA LEU A 21 -13.46 6.55 -3.19
C LEU A 21 -13.26 8.03 -2.90
N TRP A 22 -12.99 8.79 -3.96
CA TRP A 22 -12.80 10.23 -3.88
C TRP A 22 -13.90 10.93 -4.67
N SER A 23 -14.27 12.11 -4.22
CA SER A 23 -15.26 12.91 -4.91
C SER A 23 -14.96 14.38 -4.65
N ASN A 24 -14.92 15.17 -5.72
CA ASN A 24 -14.66 16.61 -5.64
C ASN A 24 -13.35 16.92 -4.90
N GLY A 25 -12.33 16.08 -5.11
CA GLY A 25 -11.05 16.28 -4.48
C GLY A 25 -10.97 15.86 -3.03
N LEU A 26 -12.02 15.26 -2.49
CA LEU A 26 -12.05 14.85 -1.10
C LEU A 26 -12.19 13.34 -0.98
N LEU A 27 -11.46 12.77 -0.03
CA LEU A 27 -11.57 11.36 0.28
C LEU A 27 -12.90 11.10 0.97
N LYS A 28 -13.74 10.25 0.36
CA LYS A 28 -15.04 9.91 0.92
C LYS A 28 -14.96 8.68 1.81
N LYS A 29 -14.25 7.65 1.36
CA LYS A 29 -14.07 6.47 2.18
C LYS A 29 -12.96 5.59 1.62
N THR A 30 -12.36 4.80 2.49
CA THR A 30 -11.43 3.76 2.09
C THR A 30 -12.25 2.49 1.96
N VAL A 31 -12.36 2.00 0.72
CA VAL A 31 -13.20 0.83 0.42
C VAL A 31 -12.54 -0.45 0.89
N SER A 32 -11.24 -0.56 0.64
CA SER A 32 -10.49 -1.72 1.10
C SER A 32 -9.05 -1.32 1.40
N LYS A 33 -8.43 -2.12 2.25
CA LYS A 33 -7.07 -1.88 2.69
C LYS A 33 -6.45 -3.23 2.98
N GLU A 34 -5.45 -3.61 2.20
CA GLU A 34 -4.82 -4.90 2.32
C GLU A 34 -3.33 -4.75 2.54
N PHE A 35 -2.78 -5.62 3.39
CA PHE A 35 -1.36 -5.58 3.72
C PHE A 35 -0.66 -6.81 3.17
N PHE A 36 0.57 -6.59 2.72
CA PHE A 36 1.39 -7.65 2.14
C PHE A 36 2.80 -7.56 2.70
N LYS A 37 3.47 -8.70 2.76
CA LYS A 37 4.82 -8.74 3.28
C LYS A 37 5.87 -8.41 2.23
N THR A 38 5.52 -8.55 0.96
CA THR A 38 6.46 -8.27 -0.12
C THR A 38 5.89 -7.24 -1.07
N LEU A 39 6.79 -6.46 -1.66
CA LEU A 39 6.39 -5.46 -2.64
C LEU A 39 5.78 -6.11 -3.87
N ARG A 40 6.31 -7.27 -4.26
CA ARG A 40 5.80 -7.97 -5.43
C ARG A 40 4.32 -8.34 -5.29
N GLU A 41 3.96 -8.88 -4.14
CA GLU A 41 2.56 -9.22 -3.90
C GLU A 41 1.68 -7.98 -3.94
N ALA A 42 2.14 -6.92 -3.30
CA ALA A 42 1.39 -5.68 -3.26
C ALA A 42 1.23 -5.09 -4.66
N GLU A 43 2.28 -5.15 -5.47
CA GLU A 43 2.21 -4.63 -6.84
C GLU A 43 1.24 -5.42 -7.70
N LEU A 44 1.18 -6.73 -7.51
CA LEU A 44 0.24 -7.54 -8.27
C LEU A 44 -1.20 -7.13 -7.95
N VAL A 45 -1.49 -6.89 -6.68
CA VAL A 45 -2.82 -6.47 -6.28
C VAL A 45 -3.09 -5.04 -6.75
N TYR A 46 -2.11 -4.16 -6.61
CA TYR A 46 -2.24 -2.78 -7.06
C TYR A 46 -2.56 -2.72 -8.56
N ASN A 47 -1.81 -3.48 -9.35
CA ASN A 47 -2.03 -3.49 -10.80
C ASN A 47 -3.35 -4.14 -11.19
N GLY A 48 -3.86 -5.03 -10.35
CA GLY A 48 -5.13 -5.71 -10.62
C GLY A 48 -6.35 -4.89 -10.32
N HIS A 49 -6.20 -3.78 -9.57
CA HIS A 49 -7.34 -2.93 -9.27
C HIS A 49 -7.58 -1.98 -10.45
N ASP A 50 -8.77 -2.09 -11.03
CA ASP A 50 -9.14 -1.22 -12.13
C ASP A 50 -10.56 -0.70 -11.98
N GLU A 51 -11.05 -0.65 -10.76
CA GLU A 51 -12.38 -0.16 -10.45
C GLU A 51 -12.52 1.30 -10.89
N GLU A 52 -13.42 1.53 -11.80
CA GLU A 52 -13.62 2.86 -12.37
C GLU A 52 -14.08 3.85 -11.30
N GLY A 53 -13.53 5.05 -11.35
CA GLY A 53 -13.89 6.09 -10.39
C GLY A 53 -13.20 5.98 -9.05
N MET A 54 -12.32 5.02 -8.90
CA MET A 54 -11.64 4.80 -7.64
C MET A 54 -10.16 5.12 -7.73
N LYS A 55 -9.59 5.51 -6.61
CA LYS A 55 -8.16 5.75 -6.51
C LYS A 55 -7.50 4.55 -5.83
N VAL A 56 -6.41 4.08 -6.38
CA VAL A 56 -5.65 2.99 -5.81
C VAL A 56 -4.31 3.53 -5.36
N GLN A 57 -3.94 3.24 -4.12
CA GLN A 57 -2.69 3.71 -3.57
C GLN A 57 -1.87 2.54 -3.05
N LEU A 58 -0.60 2.51 -3.43
CA LEU A 58 0.37 1.55 -2.93
C LEU A 58 1.31 2.28 -2.01
N SER A 59 1.42 1.82 -0.78
CA SER A 59 2.30 2.46 0.18
C SER A 59 3.11 1.43 0.94
N VAL A 60 4.15 1.89 1.61
CA VAL A 60 4.98 1.05 2.46
C VAL A 60 4.90 1.58 3.88
N TYR A 61 4.72 0.64 4.81
CA TYR A 61 4.80 0.93 6.24
C TYR A 61 6.12 0.38 6.75
N LYS A 62 6.92 1.24 7.33
CA LYS A 62 8.18 0.82 7.88
C LYS A 62 8.36 1.49 9.23
N ASP A 63 8.53 0.68 10.26
CA ASP A 63 8.75 1.19 11.63
C ASP A 63 7.67 2.18 12.05
N GLY A 64 6.42 1.88 11.67
CA GLY A 64 5.30 2.72 12.07
C GLY A 64 5.05 3.92 11.19
N ASN A 65 5.86 4.12 10.15
CA ASN A 65 5.71 5.25 9.23
C ASN A 65 5.22 4.77 7.89
N GLU A 66 4.27 5.48 7.33
CA GLU A 66 3.72 5.15 6.02
C GLU A 66 4.25 6.12 4.97
N ARG A 67 4.61 5.57 3.81
CA ARG A 67 5.04 6.38 2.68
C ARG A 67 4.39 5.85 1.41
N ALA A 68 3.76 6.76 0.67
CA ALA A 68 3.13 6.38 -0.58
C ALA A 68 4.19 6.12 -1.64
N LEU A 69 4.04 5.02 -2.36
CA LEU A 69 4.96 4.63 -3.43
C LEU A 69 4.35 4.90 -4.80
N ARG A 70 3.07 4.62 -4.96
CA ARG A 70 2.37 4.80 -6.24
C ARG A 70 0.92 5.11 -5.99
N GLU A 71 0.33 5.82 -6.95
CA GLU A 71 -1.10 6.09 -6.94
C GLU A 71 -1.60 6.08 -8.37
N LYS A 72 -2.84 5.67 -8.53
CA LYS A 72 -3.48 5.77 -9.83
C LYS A 72 -4.96 6.04 -9.62
N ASN A 73 -5.53 6.77 -10.57
CA ASN A 73 -6.96 7.05 -10.58
C ASN A 73 -7.57 6.30 -11.76
N ASN A 74 -8.53 5.45 -11.47
CA ASN A 74 -9.17 4.65 -12.52
C ASN A 74 -10.41 5.33 -13.07
#